data_9c855ff0d95757419ead29c30180165d
#
_entry.id   9c855ff0d95757419ead29c30180165d
#
_cell.length_a   1.000
_cell.length_b   1.000
_cell.length_c   1.000
_cell.angle_alpha   90.00
_cell.angle_beta   90.00
_cell.angle_gamma   90.00
#
_symmetry.space_group_name_H-M   'P 1'
#
loop_
_entity.id
_entity.type
_entity.pdbx_description
1 polymer ?
#
loop_
_entity_poly.entity_id
_entity_poly.type
_entity_poly.pdbx_seq_one_letter_code
_entity_poly.pdbx_strand_id
1 'polypeptide(L)'
;MAVDEKVVLHEEEVGRALTRIAHEIVERNPPGGTGPAPALVGIHRRGAFLAQRLHTLLQELLGTQVPLGDLDIGFYRDDVGTRPEAPVLHASHIDFDVSELTVVIVDDVLYTGRTVRAAIEVLFAYGRPRRVQLAVLVDRGHRELPIRPDYVGKNLPTSRAEHVHVRVRELDGVD
;
A
#
# COMPACT_ATOMS: atom_id res chain seq x y z
N MET A 1 14.43 -19.65 21.76
CA MET A 1 15.40 -19.33 20.68
C MET A 1 15.20 -17.88 20.29
N ALA A 2 16.27 -17.12 20.23
CA ALA A 2 16.20 -15.77 19.69
C ALA A 2 15.84 -15.88 18.21
N VAL A 3 14.85 -15.11 17.77
CA VAL A 3 14.57 -14.94 16.34
C VAL A 3 15.74 -14.09 15.81
N ASP A 4 16.46 -14.61 14.82
CA ASP A 4 17.55 -13.87 14.19
C ASP A 4 16.92 -12.84 13.24
N GLU A 5 16.75 -11.60 13.71
CA GLU A 5 16.23 -10.50 12.91
C GLU A 5 17.36 -9.82 12.14
N LYS A 6 17.24 -9.78 10.83
CA LYS A 6 18.14 -9.05 9.96
C LYS A 6 17.46 -7.82 9.39
N VAL A 7 18.03 -6.67 9.63
CA VAL A 7 17.57 -5.42 8.98
C VAL A 7 17.96 -5.46 7.50
N VAL A 8 16.97 -5.27 6.63
CA VAL A 8 17.11 -5.31 5.16
C VAL A 8 17.07 -3.92 4.55
N LEU A 9 16.28 -3.02 5.13
CA LEU A 9 16.19 -1.61 4.76
C LEU A 9 16.28 -0.76 6.02
N HIS A 10 17.15 0.23 5.99
CA HIS A 10 17.22 1.27 7.00
C HIS A 10 16.32 2.46 6.64
N GLU A 11 16.04 3.33 7.59
CA GLU A 11 15.18 4.51 7.44
C GLU A 11 15.47 5.32 6.17
N GLU A 12 16.73 5.62 5.90
CA GLU A 12 17.11 6.37 4.69
C GLU A 12 16.79 5.63 3.39
N GLU A 13 16.92 4.31 3.42
CA GLU A 13 16.61 3.45 2.25
C GLU A 13 15.11 3.38 2.01
N VAL A 14 14.31 3.32 3.08
CA VAL A 14 12.85 3.42 3.01
C VAL A 14 12.45 4.77 2.41
N GLY A 15 13.03 5.86 2.89
CA GLY A 15 12.80 7.20 2.35
C GLY A 15 13.14 7.31 0.86
N ARG A 16 14.29 6.79 0.45
CA ARG A 16 14.69 6.75 -0.98
C ARG A 16 13.75 5.91 -1.83
N ALA A 17 13.32 4.75 -1.31
CA ALA A 17 12.37 3.90 -2.00
C ALA A 17 11.02 4.59 -2.23
N LEU A 18 10.48 5.25 -1.22
CA LEU A 18 9.23 6.01 -1.32
C LEU A 18 9.36 7.19 -2.30
N THR A 19 10.47 7.91 -2.27
CA THR A 19 10.74 8.99 -3.22
C THR A 19 10.76 8.47 -4.65
N ARG A 20 11.43 7.35 -4.90
CA ARG A 20 11.46 6.71 -6.21
C ARG A 20 10.07 6.26 -6.65
N ILE A 21 9.30 5.63 -5.77
CA ILE A 21 7.92 5.22 -6.06
C ILE A 21 7.06 6.44 -6.43
N ALA A 22 7.19 7.55 -5.71
CA ALA A 22 6.45 8.77 -6.02
C ALA A 22 6.76 9.28 -7.44
N HIS A 23 8.03 9.30 -7.84
CA HIS A 23 8.43 9.65 -9.20
C HIS A 23 7.88 8.69 -10.25
N GLU A 24 7.90 7.39 -9.99
CA GLU A 24 7.35 6.37 -10.88
C GLU A 24 5.83 6.52 -11.04
N ILE A 25 5.11 6.86 -9.97
CA ILE A 25 3.66 7.14 -10.02
C ILE A 25 3.38 8.34 -10.93
N VAL A 26 4.11 9.43 -10.77
CA VAL A 26 3.98 10.62 -11.62
C VAL A 26 4.28 10.29 -13.08
N GLU A 27 5.33 9.53 -13.34
CA GLU A 27 5.74 9.15 -14.70
C GLU A 27 4.67 8.29 -15.40
N ARG A 28 4.03 7.37 -14.70
CA ARG A 28 2.94 6.54 -15.26
C ARG A 28 1.60 7.25 -15.35
N ASN A 29 1.41 8.29 -14.59
CA ASN A 29 0.18 9.09 -14.54
C ASN A 29 0.51 10.57 -14.75
N PRO A 30 1.02 10.96 -15.94
CA PRO A 30 1.55 12.29 -16.15
C PRO A 30 0.49 13.38 -16.03
N PRO A 31 0.84 14.53 -15.46
CA PRO A 31 -0.02 15.72 -15.48
C PRO A 31 -0.38 16.10 -16.92
N GLY A 32 -1.62 16.47 -17.15
CA GLY A 32 -2.11 16.80 -18.51
C GLY A 32 -2.39 15.59 -19.39
N GLY A 33 -2.26 14.37 -18.87
CA GLY A 33 -2.74 13.15 -19.51
C GLY A 33 -4.27 13.07 -19.53
N THR A 34 -4.81 11.93 -19.95
CA THR A 34 -6.27 11.74 -20.14
C THR A 34 -7.08 11.63 -18.85
N GLY A 35 -6.55 12.04 -17.71
CA GLY A 35 -7.26 11.95 -16.44
C GLY A 35 -6.65 12.82 -15.34
N PRO A 36 -7.36 12.97 -14.23
CA PRO A 36 -6.87 13.67 -13.04
C PRO A 36 -5.66 12.96 -12.43
N ALA A 37 -4.96 13.65 -11.52
CA ALA A 37 -3.92 13.04 -10.71
C ALA A 37 -4.45 11.80 -9.98
N PRO A 38 -3.62 10.76 -9.78
CA PRO A 38 -4.05 9.55 -9.09
C PRO A 38 -4.40 9.84 -7.63
N ALA A 39 -5.43 9.17 -7.13
CA ALA A 39 -5.74 9.14 -5.71
C ALA A 39 -4.92 8.04 -5.02
N LEU A 40 -4.54 8.27 -3.78
CA LEU A 40 -3.86 7.27 -2.95
C LEU A 40 -4.83 6.70 -1.92
N VAL A 41 -4.80 5.40 -1.75
CA VAL A 41 -5.59 4.71 -0.73
C VAL A 41 -4.70 3.68 -0.02
N GLY A 42 -4.39 3.95 1.26
CA GLY A 42 -3.54 3.08 2.06
C GLY A 42 -4.33 1.98 2.76
N ILE A 43 -3.76 0.78 2.82
CA ILE A 43 -4.34 -0.32 3.59
C ILE A 43 -3.91 -0.19 5.05
N HIS A 44 -4.87 -0.22 5.99
CA HIS A 44 -4.59 -0.21 7.42
C HIS A 44 -3.73 -1.42 7.81
N ARG A 45 -2.74 -1.23 8.65
CA ARG A 45 -2.33 0.01 9.35
C ARG A 45 -1.14 0.68 8.67
N ARG A 46 -0.08 -0.06 8.38
CA ARG A 46 1.19 0.49 7.88
C ARG A 46 1.08 1.06 6.47
N GLY A 47 0.28 0.44 5.62
CA GLY A 47 -0.01 0.97 4.29
C GLY A 47 -0.62 2.36 4.32
N ALA A 48 -1.46 2.67 5.30
CA ALA A 48 -2.04 4.00 5.47
C ALA A 48 -0.98 5.06 5.77
N PHE A 49 0.00 4.76 6.63
CA PHE A 49 1.11 5.69 6.93
C PHE A 49 2.05 5.86 5.75
N LEU A 50 2.36 4.78 5.04
CA LEU A 50 3.15 4.86 3.81
C LEU A 50 2.43 5.68 2.73
N ALA A 51 1.10 5.54 2.62
CA ALA A 51 0.30 6.35 1.70
C ALA A 51 0.35 7.85 2.06
N GLN A 52 0.34 8.19 3.35
CA GLN A 52 0.50 9.59 3.79
C GLN A 52 1.86 10.17 3.38
N ARG A 53 2.92 9.40 3.54
CA ARG A 53 4.27 9.81 3.11
C ARG A 53 4.35 10.01 1.60
N LEU A 54 3.82 9.06 0.82
CA LEU A 54 3.73 9.17 -0.64
C LEU A 54 2.87 10.35 -1.08
N HIS A 55 1.78 10.61 -0.38
CA HIS A 55 0.89 11.74 -0.63
C HIS A 55 1.63 13.08 -0.55
N THR A 56 2.41 13.29 0.51
CA THR A 56 3.24 14.50 0.66
C THR A 56 4.20 14.64 -0.52
N LEU A 57 4.91 13.57 -0.87
CA LEU A 57 5.85 13.58 -2.00
C LEU A 57 5.16 13.87 -3.34
N LEU A 58 3.99 13.25 -3.59
CA LEU A 58 3.24 13.47 -4.83
C LEU A 58 2.72 14.90 -4.94
N GLN A 59 2.21 15.48 -3.86
CA GLN A 59 1.75 16.86 -3.88
C GLN A 59 2.88 17.85 -4.17
N GLU A 60 4.07 17.61 -3.62
CA GLU A 60 5.27 18.40 -3.94
C GLU A 60 5.66 18.28 -5.41
N LEU A 61 5.65 17.05 -5.96
CA LEU A 61 6.01 16.80 -7.36
C LEU A 61 4.99 17.36 -8.36
N LEU A 62 3.71 17.24 -8.05
CA LEU A 62 2.62 17.64 -8.96
C LEU A 62 2.20 19.10 -8.78
N GLY A 63 2.49 19.71 -7.65
CA GLY A 63 2.05 21.07 -7.31
C GLY A 63 0.53 21.21 -7.20
N THR A 64 -0.19 20.13 -6.93
CA THR A 64 -1.64 20.08 -6.84
C THR A 64 -2.12 19.15 -5.73
N GLN A 65 -3.38 19.26 -5.36
CA GLN A 65 -4.01 18.38 -4.38
C GLN A 65 -4.14 16.96 -4.95
N VAL A 66 -3.80 15.97 -4.11
CA VAL A 66 -3.96 14.55 -4.40
C VAL A 66 -4.94 13.97 -3.40
N PRO A 67 -6.04 13.32 -3.85
CA PRO A 67 -6.95 12.67 -2.92
C PRO A 67 -6.25 11.56 -2.15
N LEU A 68 -6.50 11.48 -0.85
CA LEU A 68 -5.92 10.47 0.06
C LEU A 68 -7.03 9.84 0.88
N GLY A 69 -7.04 8.52 0.90
CA GLY A 69 -7.94 7.73 1.74
C GLY A 69 -7.23 6.53 2.34
N ASP A 70 -7.95 5.81 3.16
CA ASP A 70 -7.48 4.55 3.75
C ASP A 70 -8.60 3.52 3.82
N LEU A 71 -8.22 2.25 3.82
CA LEU A 71 -9.13 1.11 3.86
C LEU A 71 -8.80 0.21 5.05
N ASP A 72 -9.82 -0.16 5.80
CA ASP A 72 -9.78 -1.28 6.72
C ASP A 72 -10.38 -2.51 6.03
N ILE A 73 -9.58 -3.54 5.92
CA ILE A 73 -9.95 -4.81 5.29
C ILE A 73 -10.15 -5.95 6.28
N GLY A 74 -10.21 -5.65 7.57
CA GLY A 74 -10.24 -6.66 8.63
C GLY A 74 -11.35 -7.71 8.46
N PHE A 75 -12.54 -7.33 8.00
CA PHE A 75 -13.65 -8.23 7.73
C PHE A 75 -13.54 -9.02 6.41
N TYR A 76 -12.73 -8.57 5.48
CA TYR A 76 -12.67 -9.10 4.11
C TYR A 76 -11.47 -10.01 3.87
N ARG A 77 -10.63 -10.23 4.90
CA ARG A 77 -9.45 -11.09 4.78
C ARG A 77 -9.84 -12.55 4.83
N ASP A 78 -9.28 -13.35 3.94
CA ASP A 78 -9.51 -14.79 3.86
C ASP A 78 -9.05 -15.56 5.11
N ASP A 79 -8.15 -14.96 5.91
CA ASP A 79 -7.56 -15.55 7.12
C ASP A 79 -8.29 -15.19 8.42
N VAL A 80 -9.39 -14.44 8.37
CA VAL A 80 -10.14 -14.00 9.56
C VAL A 80 -10.57 -15.17 10.44
N GLY A 81 -11.00 -16.28 9.84
CA GLY A 81 -11.42 -17.48 10.57
C GLY A 81 -10.29 -18.26 11.25
N THR A 82 -9.03 -17.95 10.96
CA THR A 82 -7.85 -18.64 11.51
C THR A 82 -7.16 -17.86 12.63
N ARG A 83 -7.60 -16.64 12.90
CA ARG A 83 -7.02 -15.78 13.94
C ARG A 83 -7.69 -16.04 15.30
N PRO A 84 -6.90 -16.16 16.39
CA PRO A 84 -7.44 -16.38 17.72
C PRO A 84 -8.17 -15.17 18.32
N GLU A 85 -7.95 -13.98 17.78
CA GLU A 85 -8.56 -12.74 18.25
C GLU A 85 -9.46 -12.14 17.18
N ALA A 86 -10.58 -11.52 17.62
CA ALA A 86 -11.42 -10.76 16.73
C ALA A 86 -10.62 -9.60 16.09
N PRO A 87 -10.73 -9.38 14.77
CA PRO A 87 -10.02 -8.30 14.13
C PRO A 87 -10.46 -6.94 14.70
N VAL A 88 -9.50 -6.11 15.06
CA VAL A 88 -9.77 -4.72 15.43
C VAL A 88 -10.16 -3.98 14.15
N LEU A 89 -11.38 -3.47 14.14
CA LEU A 89 -11.90 -2.73 12.99
C LEU A 89 -11.58 -1.26 13.14
N HIS A 90 -10.91 -0.74 12.13
CA HIS A 90 -10.79 0.69 11.92
C HIS A 90 -11.75 1.09 10.81
N ALA A 91 -12.42 2.23 10.95
CA ALA A 91 -13.29 2.70 9.89
C ALA A 91 -12.46 3.07 8.66
N SER A 92 -12.91 2.62 7.49
CA SER A 92 -12.34 3.10 6.22
C SER A 92 -12.70 4.56 5.99
N HIS A 93 -11.77 5.36 5.47
CA HIS A 93 -11.96 6.78 5.21
C HIS A 93 -11.64 7.07 3.74
N ILE A 94 -12.69 7.17 2.94
CA ILE A 94 -12.60 7.64 1.55
C ILE A 94 -13.65 8.76 1.39
N ASP A 95 -13.20 10.01 1.54
CA ASP A 95 -14.04 11.20 1.54
C ASP A 95 -14.15 11.86 0.14
N PHE A 96 -13.83 11.11 -0.89
CA PHE A 96 -13.88 11.56 -2.29
C PHE A 96 -14.54 10.48 -3.16
N ASP A 97 -15.06 10.86 -4.32
CA ASP A 97 -15.58 9.92 -5.29
C ASP A 97 -14.43 9.25 -6.04
N VAL A 98 -14.32 7.93 -5.91
CA VAL A 98 -13.30 7.13 -6.60
C VAL A 98 -13.64 6.86 -8.05
N SER A 99 -14.89 7.11 -8.46
CA SER A 99 -15.37 6.81 -9.81
C SER A 99 -14.58 7.60 -10.85
N GLU A 100 -14.17 6.90 -11.92
CA GLU A 100 -13.36 7.43 -13.02
C GLU A 100 -11.93 7.89 -12.63
N LEU A 101 -11.51 7.70 -11.38
CA LEU A 101 -10.14 8.00 -10.95
C LEU A 101 -9.19 6.82 -11.22
N THR A 102 -7.92 7.14 -11.34
CA THR A 102 -6.84 6.16 -11.11
C THR A 102 -6.58 6.11 -9.62
N VAL A 103 -6.77 4.95 -8.98
CA VAL A 103 -6.51 4.76 -7.55
C VAL A 103 -5.27 3.91 -7.38
N VAL A 104 -4.30 4.43 -6.64
CA VAL A 104 -3.11 3.66 -6.23
C VAL A 104 -3.33 3.14 -4.82
N ILE A 105 -3.50 1.83 -4.69
CA ILE A 105 -3.54 1.15 -3.39
C ILE A 105 -2.11 1.04 -2.87
N VAL A 106 -1.90 1.38 -1.60
CA VAL A 106 -0.59 1.35 -0.94
C VAL A 106 -0.60 0.35 0.21
N ASP A 107 0.38 -0.56 0.22
CA ASP A 107 0.58 -1.52 1.30
C ASP A 107 2.07 -1.64 1.66
N ASP A 108 2.36 -2.24 2.80
CA ASP A 108 3.73 -2.44 3.28
C ASP A 108 4.39 -3.66 2.63
N VAL A 109 3.79 -4.84 2.74
CA VAL A 109 4.34 -6.10 2.24
C VAL A 109 3.34 -6.82 1.35
N LEU A 110 3.77 -7.16 0.15
CA LEU A 110 3.01 -8.01 -0.76
C LEU A 110 3.52 -9.45 -0.64
N TYR A 111 2.60 -10.36 -0.32
CA TYR A 111 2.85 -11.78 -0.14
C TYR A 111 2.01 -12.60 -1.11
N THR A 112 0.91 -13.18 -0.66
CA THR A 112 0.04 -14.05 -1.46
C THR A 112 -0.85 -13.27 -2.45
N GLY A 113 -1.12 -12.01 -2.17
CA GLY A 113 -2.06 -11.15 -2.90
C GLY A 113 -3.46 -11.08 -2.27
N ARG A 114 -3.73 -11.85 -1.21
CA ARG A 114 -5.06 -11.92 -0.60
C ARG A 114 -5.48 -10.62 0.08
N THR A 115 -4.55 -9.93 0.73
CA THR A 115 -4.78 -8.60 1.31
C THR A 115 -5.20 -7.59 0.24
N VAL A 116 -4.49 -7.57 -0.87
CA VAL A 116 -4.78 -6.66 -1.99
C VAL A 116 -6.12 -6.99 -2.65
N ARG A 117 -6.43 -8.26 -2.84
CA ARG A 117 -7.75 -8.67 -3.34
C ARG A 117 -8.87 -8.13 -2.46
N ALA A 118 -8.74 -8.29 -1.14
CA ALA A 118 -9.72 -7.77 -0.18
C ALA A 118 -9.84 -6.24 -0.26
N ALA A 119 -8.72 -5.54 -0.39
CA ALA A 119 -8.70 -4.08 -0.55
C ALA A 119 -9.42 -3.63 -1.82
N ILE A 120 -9.23 -4.32 -2.93
CA ILE A 120 -9.94 -4.03 -4.19
C ILE A 120 -11.45 -4.20 -3.99
N GLU A 121 -11.87 -5.26 -3.32
CA GLU A 121 -13.29 -5.52 -3.02
C GLU A 121 -13.91 -4.37 -2.22
N VAL A 122 -13.24 -3.93 -1.15
CA VAL A 122 -13.70 -2.80 -0.33
C VAL A 122 -13.73 -1.50 -1.12
N LEU A 123 -12.70 -1.25 -1.92
CA LEU A 123 -12.61 -0.04 -2.76
C LEU A 123 -13.80 0.07 -3.71
N PHE A 124 -14.19 -1.03 -4.35
CA PHE A 124 -15.32 -1.04 -5.29
C PHE A 124 -16.69 -0.79 -4.63
N ALA A 125 -16.79 -0.89 -3.30
CA ALA A 125 -17.99 -0.46 -2.58
C ALA A 125 -18.15 1.07 -2.55
N TYR A 126 -17.09 1.83 -2.79
CA TYR A 126 -17.09 3.31 -2.83
C TYR A 126 -17.32 3.90 -4.22
N GLY A 127 -17.33 3.08 -5.26
CA GLY A 127 -17.51 3.52 -6.63
C GLY A 127 -16.74 2.65 -7.60
N ARG A 128 -16.67 3.05 -8.86
CA ARG A 128 -15.97 2.32 -9.91
C ARG A 128 -14.74 3.10 -10.38
N PRO A 129 -13.56 2.82 -9.83
CA PRO A 129 -12.33 3.41 -10.33
C PRO A 129 -12.14 3.10 -11.82
N ARG A 130 -11.59 4.05 -12.55
CA ARG A 130 -11.19 3.83 -13.95
C ARG A 130 -10.02 2.84 -14.03
N ARG A 131 -9.12 2.92 -13.07
CA ARG A 131 -7.94 2.06 -12.98
C ARG A 131 -7.53 1.90 -11.51
N VAL A 132 -7.05 0.71 -11.18
CA VAL A 132 -6.43 0.44 -9.87
C VAL A 132 -4.98 0.04 -10.12
N GLN A 133 -4.06 0.70 -9.42
CA GLN A 133 -2.64 0.39 -9.39
C GLN A 133 -2.25 -0.01 -7.97
N LEU A 134 -1.13 -0.70 -7.82
CA LEU A 134 -0.64 -1.18 -6.54
C LEU A 134 0.79 -0.73 -6.30
N ALA A 135 1.02 -0.07 -5.17
CA ALA A 135 2.35 0.28 -4.67
C ALA A 135 2.61 -0.47 -3.36
N VAL A 136 3.75 -1.13 -3.26
CA VAL A 136 4.18 -1.83 -2.05
C VAL A 136 5.61 -1.48 -1.70
N LEU A 137 5.92 -1.39 -0.41
CA LEU A 137 7.29 -1.16 0.02
C LEU A 137 8.16 -2.39 -0.26
N VAL A 138 7.65 -3.58 0.06
CA VAL A 138 8.36 -4.84 -0.13
C VAL A 138 7.48 -5.86 -0.85
N ASP A 139 8.02 -6.47 -1.88
CA ASP A 139 7.45 -7.69 -2.49
C ASP A 139 8.32 -8.88 -2.08
N ARG A 140 7.74 -9.80 -1.30
CA ARG A 140 8.45 -10.98 -0.80
C ARG A 140 8.23 -12.25 -1.62
N GLY A 141 7.44 -12.18 -2.68
CA GLY A 141 7.09 -13.35 -3.49
C GLY A 141 5.99 -14.22 -2.87
N HIS A 142 5.88 -15.45 -3.33
CA HIS A 142 4.91 -16.47 -2.89
C HIS A 142 3.44 -16.14 -3.19
N ARG A 143 3.18 -15.60 -4.40
CA ARG A 143 1.80 -15.33 -4.84
C ARG A 143 0.94 -16.58 -4.85
N GLU A 144 -0.30 -16.42 -4.43
CA GLU A 144 -1.38 -17.41 -4.59
C GLU A 144 -2.50 -16.88 -5.49
N LEU A 145 -2.51 -15.58 -5.77
CA LEU A 145 -3.43 -14.89 -6.66
C LEU A 145 -2.65 -14.16 -7.77
N PRO A 146 -3.25 -13.95 -8.97
CA PRO A 146 -2.58 -13.29 -10.09
C PRO A 146 -2.54 -11.77 -9.91
N ILE A 147 -1.87 -11.31 -8.85
CA ILE A 147 -1.71 -9.91 -8.49
C ILE A 147 -0.24 -9.52 -8.64
N ARG A 148 0.00 -8.40 -9.32
CA ARG A 148 1.33 -7.82 -9.51
C ARG A 148 1.35 -6.38 -9.01
N PRO A 149 2.41 -5.96 -8.32
CA PRO A 149 2.58 -4.57 -7.97
C PRO A 149 3.02 -3.77 -9.21
N ASP A 150 2.53 -2.55 -9.32
CA ASP A 150 2.97 -1.59 -10.33
C ASP A 150 4.24 -0.86 -9.87
N TYR A 151 4.35 -0.65 -8.56
CA TYR A 151 5.45 0.06 -7.92
C TYR A 151 5.96 -0.74 -6.72
N VAL A 152 7.26 -0.97 -6.66
CA VAL A 152 7.90 -1.79 -5.61
C VAL A 152 9.08 -1.05 -5.03
N GLY A 153 9.13 -0.92 -3.71
CA GLY A 153 10.30 -0.39 -3.03
C GLY A 153 11.49 -1.34 -3.11
N LYS A 154 11.28 -2.57 -2.69
CA LYS A 154 12.31 -3.64 -2.75
C LYS A 154 11.68 -4.99 -3.05
N ASN A 155 12.26 -5.69 -4.02
CA ASN A 155 12.01 -7.12 -4.20
C ASN A 155 12.92 -7.89 -3.24
N LEU A 156 12.32 -8.66 -2.35
CA LEU A 156 13.03 -9.42 -1.31
C LEU A 156 12.66 -10.90 -1.42
N PRO A 157 13.48 -11.70 -2.10
CA PRO A 157 13.26 -13.15 -2.13
C PRO A 157 13.31 -13.73 -0.73
N THR A 158 12.28 -14.47 -0.35
CA THR A 158 12.17 -15.11 0.97
C THR A 158 11.74 -16.55 0.84
N SER A 159 11.97 -17.34 1.88
CA SER A 159 11.31 -18.63 2.05
C SER A 159 9.93 -18.43 2.69
N ARG A 160 9.07 -19.45 2.63
CA ARG A 160 7.75 -19.39 3.29
C ARG A 160 7.85 -19.35 4.81
N ALA A 161 8.95 -19.84 5.37
CA ALA A 161 9.20 -19.87 6.81
C ALA A 161 9.68 -18.53 7.36
N GLU A 162 10.23 -17.66 6.50
CA GLU A 162 10.68 -16.34 6.88
C GLU A 162 9.51 -15.37 7.01
N HIS A 163 9.67 -14.40 7.89
CA HIS A 163 8.71 -13.32 8.08
C HIS A 163 9.35 -11.99 7.71
N VAL A 164 8.60 -11.12 7.08
CA VAL A 164 9.01 -9.74 6.77
C VAL A 164 8.19 -8.79 7.61
N HIS A 165 8.86 -7.99 8.42
CA HIS A 165 8.25 -6.97 9.24
C HIS A 165 8.66 -5.60 8.72
N VAL A 166 7.69 -4.80 8.32
CA VAL A 166 7.89 -3.39 8.04
C VAL A 166 7.56 -2.62 9.31
N ARG A 167 8.50 -1.79 9.76
CA ARG A 167 8.26 -0.84 10.85
C ARG A 167 8.03 0.53 10.25
N VAL A 168 7.15 1.30 10.86
CA VAL A 168 6.90 2.69 10.50
C VAL A 168 6.95 3.53 11.76
N ARG A 169 7.66 4.64 11.70
CA ARG A 169 7.91 5.50 12.87
C ARG A 169 6.63 5.90 13.59
N GLU A 170 5.55 6.11 12.87
CA GLU A 170 4.25 6.53 13.39
C GLU A 170 3.62 5.49 14.33
N LEU A 171 3.94 4.21 14.16
CA LEU A 171 3.44 3.10 14.99
C LEU A 171 4.52 2.48 15.88
N ASP A 172 5.72 2.33 15.32
CA ASP A 172 6.77 1.49 15.89
C ASP A 172 7.91 2.34 16.52
N GLY A 173 7.89 3.66 16.31
CA GLY A 173 8.92 4.59 16.77
C GLY A 173 10.21 4.56 15.93
N VAL A 174 10.31 3.64 14.99
CA VAL A 174 11.42 3.46 14.05
C VAL A 174 10.89 3.04 12.69
N ASP A 175 11.69 3.25 11.67
CA ASP A 175 11.45 2.72 10.32
C ASP A 175 12.32 1.49 10.06
#